data_cf79566d0d6d79493b331bf479b7fa88
#
_entry.id   cf79566d0d6d79493b331bf479b7fa88
#
_cell.length_a   1.000
_cell.length_b   1.000
_cell.length_c   1.000
_cell.angle_alpha   90.00
_cell.angle_beta   90.00
_cell.angle_gamma   90.00
#
_symmetry.space_group_name_H-M   'P 1'
#
loop_
_entity.id
_entity.type
_entity.pdbx_description
1 polymer ?
#
loop_
_entity_poly.entity_id
_entity_poly.type
_entity_poly.pdbx_seq_one_letter_code
_entity_poly.pdbx_strand_id
1 'polypeptide(L)'
;GNTVTLTWTTSNASSCTASGSWSGSKALSGSETITPDSEGQKSYTLTCSNSAGTSTSRTVSTNVIGNSQGVVVGANYISSPTVILDINSNYQSDDGEPSTSADTNGIFELPNDPQDIISFGGSDNSSGVDLTNLSLSYKASSSTSRVVSALTSLDYANTGSADINTLLNLDSSIDIYSDNPV
;
A
#
# COMPACT_ATOMS: atom_id res chain seq x y z
N GLY A 1 7.71 6.47 -7.09
CA GLY A 1 6.83 7.14 -6.11
C GLY A 1 5.52 7.56 -6.77
N ASN A 2 4.44 7.55 -6.02
CA ASN A 2 3.13 7.95 -6.49
C ASN A 2 3.13 9.43 -6.91
N THR A 3 2.47 9.76 -8.01
CA THR A 3 2.35 11.13 -8.50
C THR A 3 0.92 11.64 -8.37
N VAL A 4 0.77 12.95 -8.20
CA VAL A 4 -0.51 13.65 -8.19
C VAL A 4 -0.55 14.60 -9.38
N THR A 5 -1.56 14.51 -10.21
CA THR A 5 -1.76 15.44 -11.32
C THR A 5 -2.88 16.43 -10.95
N LEU A 6 -2.52 17.70 -10.89
CA LEU A 6 -3.44 18.81 -10.65
C LEU A 6 -3.78 19.45 -12.00
N THR A 7 -5.07 19.63 -12.27
CA THR A 7 -5.56 20.33 -13.46
C THR A 7 -6.50 21.44 -13.04
N TRP A 8 -6.35 22.63 -13.63
CA TRP A 8 -7.16 23.79 -13.30
C TRP A 8 -7.50 24.64 -14.52
N THR A 9 -8.62 25.30 -14.43
CA THR A 9 -9.07 26.31 -15.38
C THR A 9 -9.73 27.43 -14.59
N THR A 10 -9.41 28.68 -14.91
CA THR A 10 -10.00 29.86 -14.26
C THR A 10 -10.76 30.71 -15.26
N SER A 11 -11.71 31.47 -14.74
CA SER A 11 -12.43 32.52 -15.49
C SER A 11 -12.33 33.85 -14.72
N ASN A 12 -12.17 34.94 -15.44
CA ASN A 12 -12.10 36.31 -14.89
C ASN A 12 -10.96 36.51 -13.86
N ALA A 13 -9.88 35.71 -13.95
CA ALA A 13 -8.67 35.90 -13.16
C ALA A 13 -7.59 36.61 -13.99
N SER A 14 -6.72 37.34 -13.32
CA SER A 14 -5.52 37.97 -13.89
C SER A 14 -4.22 37.35 -13.38
N SER A 15 -4.26 36.70 -12.23
CA SER A 15 -3.11 35.99 -11.65
C SER A 15 -3.56 34.84 -10.75
N CYS A 16 -2.74 33.81 -10.65
CA CYS A 16 -2.94 32.69 -9.74
C CYS A 16 -1.64 32.34 -9.00
N THR A 17 -1.77 31.97 -7.73
CA THR A 17 -0.66 31.54 -6.88
C THR A 17 -1.02 30.24 -6.18
N ALA A 18 -0.09 29.29 -6.20
CA ALA A 18 -0.18 28.01 -5.52
C ALA A 18 0.38 28.11 -4.09
N SER A 19 -0.21 27.32 -3.18
CA SER A 19 0.26 27.17 -1.80
C SER A 19 -0.10 25.79 -1.21
N GLY A 20 0.50 25.45 -0.07
CA GLY A 20 0.38 24.12 0.54
C GLY A 20 1.48 23.20 0.04
N SER A 21 1.14 21.98 -0.39
CA SER A 21 2.11 20.99 -0.88
C SER A 21 2.61 21.26 -2.31
N TRP A 22 2.34 22.41 -2.85
CA TRP A 22 2.91 22.98 -4.07
C TRP A 22 3.06 24.50 -3.91
N SER A 23 3.70 25.19 -4.85
CA SER A 23 3.95 26.61 -4.68
C SER A 23 4.18 27.34 -6.01
N GLY A 24 4.30 28.66 -5.90
CA GLY A 24 4.66 29.54 -7.00
C GLY A 24 3.48 30.09 -7.81
N SER A 25 3.79 30.99 -8.72
CA SER A 25 2.81 31.53 -9.66
C SER A 25 2.40 30.47 -10.67
N LYS A 26 1.11 30.44 -11.01
CA LYS A 26 0.55 29.51 -11.98
C LYS A 26 -0.14 30.27 -13.11
N ALA A 27 -0.17 29.66 -14.29
CA ALA A 27 -0.98 30.15 -15.39
C ALA A 27 -2.48 30.13 -15.04
N LEU A 28 -3.30 30.83 -15.78
CA LEU A 28 -4.76 30.90 -15.56
C LEU A 28 -5.45 29.55 -15.86
N SER A 29 -4.80 28.68 -16.62
CA SER A 29 -5.21 27.28 -16.82
C SER A 29 -3.97 26.43 -17.04
N GLY A 30 -4.05 25.15 -16.66
CA GLY A 30 -2.91 24.24 -16.85
C GLY A 30 -3.09 22.91 -16.15
N SER A 31 -2.02 22.10 -16.25
CA SER A 31 -1.89 20.84 -15.55
C SER A 31 -0.45 20.70 -15.06
N GLU A 32 -0.26 20.18 -13.87
CA GLU A 32 1.05 19.94 -13.25
C GLU A 32 1.04 18.63 -12.53
N THR A 33 2.06 17.80 -12.78
CA THR A 33 2.27 16.55 -12.07
C THR A 33 3.32 16.75 -10.98
N ILE A 34 2.98 16.39 -9.76
CA ILE A 34 3.79 16.56 -8.55
C ILE A 34 4.08 15.18 -7.98
N THR A 35 5.33 14.91 -7.62
CA THR A 35 5.70 13.76 -6.80
C THR A 35 5.79 14.23 -5.35
N PRO A 36 4.89 13.83 -4.45
CA PRO A 36 4.95 14.19 -3.04
C PRO A 36 6.26 13.69 -2.40
N ASP A 37 6.83 14.49 -1.53
CA ASP A 37 8.12 14.25 -0.87
C ASP A 37 8.03 13.40 0.41
N SER A 38 6.83 13.19 0.93
CA SER A 38 6.59 12.44 2.17
C SER A 38 5.16 11.93 2.24
N GLU A 39 4.94 10.95 3.10
CA GLU A 39 3.63 10.38 3.40
C GLU A 39 2.71 11.37 4.12
N GLY A 40 1.44 10.97 4.25
CA GLY A 40 0.42 11.71 4.96
C GLY A 40 -0.41 12.62 4.07
N GLN A 41 -1.28 13.40 4.70
CA GLN A 41 -2.21 14.27 4.00
C GLN A 41 -1.47 15.42 3.32
N LYS A 42 -1.69 15.57 2.01
CA LYS A 42 -1.20 16.68 1.19
C LYS A 42 -2.37 17.55 0.76
N SER A 43 -2.19 18.87 0.88
CA SER A 43 -3.19 19.85 0.49
C SER A 43 -2.61 20.79 -0.55
N TYR A 44 -3.34 21.02 -1.63
CA TYR A 44 -2.95 21.86 -2.76
C TYR A 44 -3.98 22.96 -2.92
N THR A 45 -3.58 24.19 -2.69
CA THR A 45 -4.46 25.36 -2.76
C THR A 45 -4.04 26.24 -3.92
N LEU A 46 -5.00 26.61 -4.76
CA LEU A 46 -4.84 27.64 -5.80
C LEU A 46 -5.66 28.86 -5.44
N THR A 47 -5.00 30.00 -5.30
CA THR A 47 -5.62 31.30 -5.08
C THR A 47 -5.47 32.15 -6.32
N CYS A 48 -6.58 32.56 -6.91
CA CYS A 48 -6.58 33.40 -8.09
C CYS A 48 -7.26 34.74 -7.80
N SER A 49 -6.72 35.85 -8.35
CA SER A 49 -7.20 37.22 -8.19
C SER A 49 -7.50 37.84 -9.54
N ASN A 50 -8.48 38.72 -9.59
CA ASN A 50 -8.77 39.54 -10.76
C ASN A 50 -8.11 40.92 -10.65
N SER A 51 -8.21 41.73 -11.69
CA SER A 51 -7.66 43.10 -11.74
C SER A 51 -8.31 44.08 -10.76
N ALA A 52 -9.49 43.74 -10.23
CA ALA A 52 -10.17 44.53 -9.19
C ALA A 52 -9.75 44.13 -7.77
N GLY A 53 -8.80 43.20 -7.60
CA GLY A 53 -8.28 42.73 -6.31
C GLY A 53 -9.16 41.70 -5.61
N THR A 54 -10.24 41.22 -6.26
CA THR A 54 -11.06 40.13 -5.69
C THR A 54 -10.34 38.77 -5.86
N SER A 55 -10.22 38.01 -4.78
CA SER A 55 -9.55 36.74 -4.76
C SER A 55 -10.50 35.58 -4.47
N THR A 56 -10.23 34.44 -5.05
CA THR A 56 -10.90 33.14 -4.77
C THR A 56 -9.88 32.04 -4.63
N SER A 57 -10.07 31.17 -3.63
CA SER A 57 -9.21 30.00 -3.38
C SER A 57 -9.99 28.71 -3.57
N ARG A 58 -9.31 27.69 -4.06
CA ARG A 58 -9.76 26.29 -4.09
C ARG A 58 -8.66 25.39 -3.54
N THR A 59 -9.06 24.47 -2.69
CA THR A 59 -8.14 23.47 -2.11
C THR A 59 -8.64 22.09 -2.46
N VAL A 60 -7.71 21.22 -2.84
CA VAL A 60 -7.90 19.77 -2.94
C VAL A 60 -6.89 19.09 -2.04
N SER A 61 -7.27 17.94 -1.49
CA SER A 61 -6.38 17.16 -0.60
C SER A 61 -6.36 15.71 -1.05
N THR A 62 -5.23 15.06 -0.84
CA THR A 62 -5.05 13.62 -1.01
C THR A 62 -4.22 13.07 0.14
N ASN A 63 -4.34 11.78 0.42
CA ASN A 63 -3.46 11.09 1.35
C ASN A 63 -2.39 10.34 0.56
N VAL A 64 -1.12 10.59 0.89
CA VAL A 64 0.02 9.88 0.32
C VAL A 64 0.36 8.71 1.24
N ILE A 65 0.18 7.51 0.73
CA ILE A 65 0.45 6.28 1.45
C ILE A 65 1.86 5.82 1.07
N GLY A 66 2.70 5.56 2.07
CA GLY A 66 4.02 4.99 1.87
C GLY A 66 3.96 3.48 1.63
N ASN A 67 5.12 2.88 1.44
CA ASN A 67 5.25 1.43 1.38
C ASN A 67 5.67 0.89 2.75
N SER A 68 5.24 -0.32 3.06
CA SER A 68 5.79 -1.11 4.14
C SER A 68 6.33 -2.43 3.63
N GLN A 69 7.35 -2.92 4.32
CA GLN A 69 8.01 -4.18 4.01
C GLN A 69 7.26 -5.34 4.66
N GLY A 70 7.30 -6.48 4.00
CA GLY A 70 6.82 -7.75 4.53
C GLY A 70 7.68 -8.90 4.05
N VAL A 71 7.35 -10.11 4.49
CA VAL A 71 8.06 -11.33 4.11
C VAL A 71 7.08 -12.46 3.83
N VAL A 72 7.37 -13.27 2.82
CA VAL A 72 6.64 -14.50 2.50
C VAL A 72 7.46 -15.69 2.94
N VAL A 73 6.88 -16.53 3.79
CA VAL A 73 7.55 -17.69 4.38
C VAL A 73 6.67 -18.95 4.32
N GLY A 74 7.30 -20.08 4.04
CA GLY A 74 6.76 -21.43 4.18
C GLY A 74 7.45 -22.17 5.33
N ALA A 75 8.01 -23.33 5.05
CA ALA A 75 8.99 -23.97 5.96
C ALA A 75 10.33 -23.23 5.97
N ASN A 76 10.60 -22.46 4.91
CA ASN A 76 11.72 -21.53 4.74
C ASN A 76 11.20 -20.28 4.03
N TYR A 77 12.08 -19.33 3.72
CA TYR A 77 11.73 -18.20 2.87
C TYR A 77 11.31 -18.66 1.47
N ILE A 78 10.27 -18.05 0.94
CA ILE A 78 9.81 -18.31 -0.42
C ILE A 78 10.45 -17.25 -1.34
N SER A 79 11.26 -17.73 -2.26
CA SER A 79 11.96 -16.90 -3.23
C SER A 79 11.04 -16.47 -4.37
N SER A 80 11.02 -15.19 -4.63
CA SER A 80 10.37 -14.56 -5.81
C SER A 80 8.88 -14.88 -5.99
N PRO A 81 8.05 -14.98 -4.94
CA PRO A 81 6.61 -15.08 -5.11
C PRO A 81 6.06 -13.76 -5.64
N THR A 82 4.92 -13.81 -6.30
CA THR A 82 4.10 -12.62 -6.57
C THR A 82 3.27 -12.29 -5.35
N VAL A 83 3.33 -11.05 -4.89
CA VAL A 83 2.60 -10.56 -3.71
C VAL A 83 1.68 -9.44 -4.13
N ILE A 84 0.43 -9.49 -3.71
CA ILE A 84 -0.66 -8.60 -4.13
C ILE A 84 -1.34 -8.03 -2.89
N LEU A 85 -1.66 -6.76 -2.93
CA LEU A 85 -2.55 -6.12 -1.97
C LEU A 85 -3.98 -6.31 -2.46
N ASP A 86 -4.71 -7.25 -1.84
CA ASP A 86 -6.08 -7.61 -2.19
C ASP A 86 -7.05 -6.56 -1.63
N ILE A 87 -7.40 -5.57 -2.44
CA ILE A 87 -8.22 -4.43 -2.02
C ILE A 87 -9.72 -4.74 -1.95
N ASN A 88 -10.16 -5.84 -2.52
CA ASN A 88 -11.56 -6.26 -2.52
C ASN A 88 -11.82 -7.53 -1.71
N SER A 89 -10.77 -8.11 -1.11
CA SER A 89 -10.80 -9.30 -0.24
C SER A 89 -11.45 -10.52 -0.93
N ASN A 90 -11.17 -10.73 -2.20
CA ASN A 90 -11.70 -11.85 -2.99
C ASN A 90 -10.68 -12.98 -3.23
N TYR A 91 -9.42 -12.79 -2.78
CA TYR A 91 -8.30 -13.76 -2.87
C TYR A 91 -7.88 -14.10 -4.29
N GLN A 92 -8.13 -13.22 -5.21
CA GLN A 92 -7.72 -13.33 -6.61
C GLN A 92 -6.87 -12.12 -6.98
N SER A 93 -6.12 -12.24 -8.05
CA SER A 93 -5.39 -11.12 -8.62
C SER A 93 -6.28 -10.40 -9.60
N ASP A 94 -6.62 -9.17 -9.32
CA ASP A 94 -7.49 -8.34 -10.14
C ASP A 94 -6.75 -7.15 -10.76
N ASP A 95 -7.30 -6.65 -11.85
CA ASP A 95 -6.76 -5.43 -12.48
C ASP A 95 -6.89 -4.22 -11.54
N GLY A 96 -5.78 -3.51 -11.36
CA GLY A 96 -5.72 -2.31 -10.53
C GLY A 96 -5.25 -2.56 -9.09
N GLU A 97 -5.05 -3.79 -8.68
CA GLU A 97 -4.47 -4.12 -7.39
C GLU A 97 -2.95 -3.92 -7.39
N PRO A 98 -2.40 -3.24 -6.36
CA PRO A 98 -0.96 -3.11 -6.22
C PRO A 98 -0.30 -4.47 -6.06
N SER A 99 0.70 -4.76 -6.87
CA SER A 99 1.44 -6.01 -6.83
C SER A 99 2.94 -5.80 -6.94
N THR A 100 3.71 -6.74 -6.41
CA THR A 100 5.16 -6.77 -6.50
C THR A 100 5.66 -8.22 -6.52
N SER A 101 6.89 -8.44 -6.98
CA SER A 101 7.60 -9.70 -6.75
C SER A 101 8.49 -9.53 -5.52
N ALA A 102 8.43 -10.48 -4.60
CA ALA A 102 9.39 -10.50 -3.50
C ALA A 102 10.79 -10.88 -4.01
N ASP A 103 11.80 -10.59 -3.22
CA ASP A 103 13.18 -10.98 -3.50
C ASP A 103 13.44 -12.48 -3.23
N THR A 104 14.71 -12.90 -3.32
CA THR A 104 15.13 -14.29 -3.06
C THR A 104 14.98 -14.71 -1.60
N ASN A 105 14.79 -13.78 -0.69
CA ASN A 105 14.52 -14.02 0.73
C ASN A 105 13.05 -13.84 1.09
N GLY A 106 12.18 -13.73 0.08
CA GLY A 106 10.75 -13.53 0.26
C GLY A 106 10.37 -12.11 0.70
N ILE A 107 11.32 -11.16 0.74
CA ILE A 107 11.06 -9.79 1.18
C ILE A 107 10.36 -8.99 0.08
N PHE A 108 9.29 -8.32 0.41
CA PHE A 108 8.51 -7.49 -0.51
C PHE A 108 8.19 -6.11 0.07
N GLU A 109 7.82 -5.18 -0.81
CA GLU A 109 7.29 -3.87 -0.43
C GLU A 109 5.97 -3.62 -1.15
N LEU A 110 4.93 -3.27 -0.40
CA LEU A 110 3.62 -2.87 -0.91
C LEU A 110 3.14 -1.61 -0.17
N PRO A 111 2.17 -0.85 -0.76
CA PRO A 111 1.56 0.26 -0.06
C PRO A 111 1.12 -0.10 1.35
N ASN A 112 1.37 0.78 2.32
CA ASN A 112 0.99 0.60 3.72
C ASN A 112 -0.51 0.85 3.90
N ASP A 113 -1.32 0.08 3.20
CA ASP A 113 -2.78 0.10 3.25
C ASP A 113 -3.25 -1.08 4.13
N PRO A 114 -4.24 -0.90 5.01
CA PRO A 114 -4.78 -1.96 5.86
C PRO A 114 -5.69 -2.92 5.08
N GLN A 115 -5.22 -3.41 3.94
CA GLN A 115 -5.90 -4.42 3.12
C GLN A 115 -5.23 -5.78 3.25
N ASP A 116 -5.95 -6.82 2.88
CA ASP A 116 -5.44 -8.18 2.89
C ASP A 116 -4.28 -8.35 1.89
N ILE A 117 -3.41 -9.30 2.14
CA ILE A 117 -2.29 -9.61 1.24
C ILE A 117 -2.41 -11.07 0.83
N ILE A 118 -2.24 -11.32 -0.46
CA ILE A 118 -2.14 -12.66 -1.01
C ILE A 118 -0.80 -12.83 -1.72
N SER A 119 -0.27 -14.05 -1.66
CA SER A 119 1.00 -14.41 -2.29
C SER A 119 0.82 -15.67 -3.11
N PHE A 120 1.40 -15.70 -4.31
CA PHE A 120 1.31 -16.82 -5.23
C PHE A 120 2.67 -17.25 -5.71
N GLY A 121 2.88 -18.57 -5.78
CA GLY A 121 4.03 -19.18 -6.42
C GLY A 121 5.36 -18.95 -5.69
N GLY A 122 6.41 -18.89 -6.48
CA GLY A 122 7.78 -18.82 -5.99
C GLY A 122 8.44 -20.18 -5.87
N SER A 123 9.56 -20.24 -5.17
CA SER A 123 10.29 -21.49 -4.86
C SER A 123 10.80 -21.47 -3.43
N ASP A 124 10.88 -22.65 -2.80
CA ASP A 124 11.52 -22.77 -1.50
C ASP A 124 13.01 -22.43 -1.61
N ASN A 125 13.47 -21.47 -0.83
CA ASN A 125 14.82 -20.91 -0.96
C ASN A 125 15.93 -21.91 -0.59
N SER A 126 15.64 -22.93 0.23
CA SER A 126 16.63 -23.91 0.68
C SER A 126 16.69 -25.16 -0.22
N SER A 127 15.54 -25.62 -0.69
CA SER A 127 15.44 -26.85 -1.49
C SER A 127 15.32 -26.58 -2.99
N GLY A 128 14.94 -25.36 -3.39
CA GLY A 128 14.64 -25.00 -4.78
C GLY A 128 13.34 -25.61 -5.31
N VAL A 129 12.51 -26.20 -4.45
CA VAL A 129 11.23 -26.78 -4.86
C VAL A 129 10.33 -25.69 -5.42
N ASP A 130 9.77 -25.94 -6.61
CA ASP A 130 8.80 -25.05 -7.26
C ASP A 130 7.46 -25.08 -6.50
N LEU A 131 6.99 -23.90 -6.12
CA LEU A 131 5.76 -23.65 -5.37
C LEU A 131 4.70 -22.94 -6.21
N THR A 132 4.72 -23.09 -7.54
CA THR A 132 3.84 -22.37 -8.48
C THR A 132 2.34 -22.44 -8.10
N ASN A 133 1.92 -23.53 -7.46
CA ASN A 133 0.52 -23.72 -7.03
C ASN A 133 0.28 -23.32 -5.57
N LEU A 134 1.28 -22.80 -4.87
CA LEU A 134 1.09 -22.32 -3.49
C LEU A 134 0.42 -20.96 -3.51
N SER A 135 -0.63 -20.82 -2.71
CA SER A 135 -1.24 -19.54 -2.38
C SER A 135 -1.25 -19.37 -0.87
N LEU A 136 -0.75 -18.24 -0.40
CA LEU A 136 -0.75 -17.87 1.00
C LEU A 136 -1.46 -16.53 1.17
N SER A 137 -2.07 -16.32 2.33
CA SER A 137 -2.79 -15.09 2.64
C SER A 137 -2.43 -14.53 4.01
N TYR A 138 -2.59 -13.23 4.13
CA TYR A 138 -2.41 -12.48 5.36
C TYR A 138 -3.62 -11.54 5.48
N LYS A 139 -4.31 -11.62 6.61
CA LYS A 139 -5.41 -10.71 6.91
C LYS A 139 -4.86 -9.40 7.45
N ALA A 140 -5.41 -8.29 6.95
CA ALA A 140 -5.05 -6.97 7.45
C ALA A 140 -5.21 -6.87 8.97
N SER A 141 -4.15 -6.45 9.63
CA SER A 141 -4.11 -6.21 11.06
C SER A 141 -3.54 -4.82 11.34
N SER A 142 -3.59 -4.38 12.59
CA SER A 142 -2.98 -3.12 13.01
C SER A 142 -1.45 -3.18 13.10
N SER A 143 -0.85 -4.34 12.81
CA SER A 143 0.61 -4.54 12.81
C SER A 143 1.26 -3.88 11.59
N THR A 144 2.40 -3.24 11.81
CA THR A 144 3.26 -2.70 10.74
C THR A 144 4.13 -3.77 10.09
N SER A 145 4.30 -4.91 10.74
CA SER A 145 4.97 -6.10 10.20
C SER A 145 3.97 -6.94 9.40
N ARG A 146 4.41 -7.48 8.28
CA ARG A 146 3.59 -8.24 7.34
C ARG A 146 4.27 -9.57 7.04
N VAL A 147 3.86 -10.61 7.76
CA VAL A 147 4.33 -11.97 7.54
C VAL A 147 3.23 -12.76 6.83
N VAL A 148 3.46 -13.12 5.59
CA VAL A 148 2.56 -13.98 4.80
C VAL A 148 3.06 -15.42 4.91
N SER A 149 2.32 -16.27 5.59
CA SER A 149 2.72 -17.65 5.91
C SER A 149 1.55 -18.62 5.89
N ALA A 150 1.84 -19.90 6.04
CA ALA A 150 0.81 -20.91 6.23
C ALA A 150 -0.01 -20.67 7.51
N LEU A 151 0.59 -20.14 8.58
CA LEU A 151 -0.10 -19.81 9.83
C LEU A 151 -1.05 -18.62 9.64
N THR A 152 -0.61 -17.55 8.98
CA THR A 152 -1.48 -16.40 8.69
C THR A 152 -2.60 -16.77 7.72
N SER A 153 -2.34 -17.69 6.78
CA SER A 153 -3.36 -18.24 5.87
C SER A 153 -4.39 -19.09 6.62
N LEU A 154 -3.95 -19.85 7.62
CA LEU A 154 -4.84 -20.67 8.46
C LEU A 154 -5.72 -19.79 9.35
N ASP A 155 -5.16 -18.76 9.98
CA ASP A 155 -5.94 -17.78 10.77
C ASP A 155 -6.96 -17.08 9.92
N TYR A 156 -6.55 -16.71 8.73
CA TYR A 156 -7.43 -16.12 7.74
C TYR A 156 -8.63 -17.04 7.40
N ALA A 157 -8.38 -18.35 7.12
CA ALA A 157 -9.42 -19.33 6.82
C ALA A 157 -10.32 -19.62 8.03
N ASN A 158 -9.83 -19.34 9.23
CA ASN A 158 -10.55 -19.53 10.51
C ASN A 158 -11.49 -18.35 10.78
N THR A 159 -12.52 -18.19 9.99
CA THR A 159 -13.44 -17.04 9.99
C THR A 159 -14.25 -16.85 11.26
N GLY A 160 -13.77 -17.37 12.42
CA GLY A 160 -14.81 -17.09 13.32
C GLY A 160 -14.77 -17.22 14.77
N SER A 161 -13.84 -17.69 15.47
CA SER A 161 -14.05 -17.59 16.91
C SER A 161 -12.94 -18.03 17.86
N ALA A 162 -11.91 -18.67 17.37
CA ALA A 162 -10.78 -19.01 18.23
C ALA A 162 -9.52 -18.33 17.68
N ASP A 163 -8.79 -17.65 18.55
CA ASP A 163 -7.44 -17.19 18.27
C ASP A 163 -6.60 -18.40 17.83
N ILE A 164 -5.89 -18.26 16.70
CA ILE A 164 -5.09 -19.34 16.11
C ILE A 164 -4.01 -19.82 17.08
N ASN A 165 -3.46 -18.95 17.91
CA ASN A 165 -2.50 -19.33 18.94
C ASN A 165 -3.11 -20.32 19.95
N THR A 166 -4.34 -20.06 20.35
CA THR A 166 -5.09 -20.97 21.21
C THR A 166 -5.41 -22.30 20.52
N LEU A 167 -5.80 -22.24 19.24
CA LEU A 167 -6.13 -23.44 18.46
C LEU A 167 -4.92 -24.37 18.26
N LEU A 168 -3.75 -23.78 18.02
CA LEU A 168 -2.50 -24.49 17.82
C LEU A 168 -1.68 -24.70 19.10
N ASN A 169 -2.21 -24.24 20.24
CA ASN A 169 -1.53 -24.28 21.55
C ASN A 169 -0.14 -23.61 21.51
N LEU A 170 -0.06 -22.47 20.81
CA LEU A 170 1.14 -21.65 20.77
C LEU A 170 1.23 -20.77 22.00
N ASP A 171 2.44 -20.32 22.33
CA ASP A 171 2.65 -19.35 23.38
C ASP A 171 1.95 -18.02 23.04
N SER A 172 1.26 -17.42 24.01
CA SER A 172 0.52 -16.16 23.82
C SER A 172 1.41 -14.96 23.52
N SER A 173 2.73 -15.10 23.65
CA SER A 173 3.71 -14.07 23.25
C SER A 173 4.08 -14.14 21.75
N ILE A 174 3.69 -15.20 21.05
CA ILE A 174 3.95 -15.35 19.62
C ILE A 174 2.93 -14.52 18.84
N ASP A 175 3.43 -13.58 18.07
CA ASP A 175 2.65 -12.83 17.08
C ASP A 175 2.89 -13.42 15.68
N ILE A 176 1.98 -14.27 15.23
CA ILE A 176 2.06 -14.91 13.90
C ILE A 176 2.12 -13.94 12.72
N TYR A 177 1.77 -12.67 12.96
CA TYR A 177 1.77 -11.62 11.93
C TYR A 177 3.08 -10.83 11.87
N SER A 178 3.86 -10.84 12.93
CA SER A 178 5.11 -10.08 13.05
C SER A 178 6.33 -10.94 13.34
N ASP A 179 6.16 -12.07 14.02
CA ASP A 179 7.28 -12.96 14.35
C ASP A 179 7.63 -13.83 13.14
N ASN A 180 8.91 -13.85 12.78
CA ASN A 180 9.39 -14.67 11.69
C ASN A 180 9.41 -16.13 12.14
N PRO A 181 8.66 -17.06 11.48
CA PRO A 181 8.58 -18.45 11.87
C PRO A 181 9.79 -19.30 11.44
N VAL A 182 10.80 -18.72 10.79
CA VAL A 182 12.03 -19.40 10.30
C VAL A 182 13.29 -18.81 10.91
#